data_fddf3121e7cf05ca193babde05de939d
#
_entry.id   fddf3121e7cf05ca193babde05de939d
#
_cell.length_a   1.000
_cell.length_b   1.000
_cell.length_c   1.000
_cell.angle_alpha   90.00
_cell.angle_beta   90.00
_cell.angle_gamma   90.00
#
_symmetry.space_group_name_H-M   'P 1'
#
loop_
_entity.id
_entity.type
_entity.pdbx_description
1 polymer ?
#
loop_
_entity_poly.entity_id
_entity_poly.type
_entity_poly.pdbx_seq_one_letter_code
_entity_poly.pdbx_strand_id
1 'polypeptide(L)'
;MLEPVTGTEKVYHVDLEGDLTKVVEDLGLGLLPDEIEKVRKHFLEENRKPTDVELQAIDQAWSEHCCYKSSKSILEETVFGLESSKKVIAREDAGIMEFDSEHYYAVGLESHNHPSALGPYGGSATGI
;
A
#
# COMPACT_ATOMS: atom_id res chain seq x y z
N MET A 1 15.71 -4.90 -28.76
CA MET A 1 14.27 -5.16 -28.99
C MET A 1 13.82 -6.01 -27.82
N LEU A 2 12.93 -5.51 -26.98
CA LEU A 2 12.41 -6.29 -25.86
C LEU A 2 11.45 -7.34 -26.43
N GLU A 3 11.65 -8.60 -26.08
CA GLU A 3 10.70 -9.64 -26.45
C GLU A 3 9.38 -9.41 -25.71
N PRO A 4 8.23 -9.54 -26.37
CA PRO A 4 6.95 -9.43 -25.68
C PRO A 4 6.86 -10.58 -24.66
N VAL A 5 6.41 -10.25 -23.44
CA VAL A 5 6.09 -11.24 -22.42
C VAL A 5 4.95 -12.11 -22.96
N THR A 6 5.29 -13.31 -23.42
CA THR A 6 4.33 -14.28 -23.92
C THR A 6 4.09 -15.33 -22.85
N GLY A 7 3.08 -15.14 -22.07
CA GLY A 7 2.60 -16.11 -21.09
C GLY A 7 1.93 -15.40 -19.94
N THR A 8 0.67 -15.69 -19.74
CA THR A 8 -0.01 -15.33 -18.49
C THR A 8 0.45 -16.34 -17.44
N GLU A 9 1.02 -15.86 -16.34
CA GLU A 9 1.22 -16.68 -15.17
C GLU A 9 -0.12 -17.24 -14.70
N LYS A 10 -0.09 -18.45 -14.17
CA LYS A 10 -1.32 -19.07 -13.67
C LYS A 10 -1.73 -18.37 -12.38
N VAL A 11 -2.99 -17.99 -12.32
CA VAL A 11 -3.62 -17.47 -11.11
C VAL A 11 -4.13 -18.65 -10.28
N TYR A 12 -3.85 -18.64 -8.98
CA TYR A 12 -4.21 -19.71 -8.07
C TYR A 12 -5.23 -19.19 -7.04
N HIS A 13 -6.23 -20.02 -6.74
CA HIS A 13 -7.12 -19.78 -5.61
C HIS A 13 -6.46 -20.23 -4.31
N VAL A 14 -6.44 -19.35 -3.32
CA VAL A 14 -5.80 -19.58 -2.04
C VAL A 14 -6.84 -19.99 -1.00
N ASP A 15 -6.53 -21.02 -0.24
CA ASP A 15 -7.38 -21.47 0.86
C ASP A 15 -7.04 -20.69 2.13
N LEU A 16 -8.03 -19.97 2.66
CA LEU A 16 -7.89 -19.22 3.92
C LEU A 16 -8.55 -19.92 5.12
N GLU A 17 -9.00 -21.17 4.98
CA GLU A 17 -9.57 -21.94 6.10
C GLU A 17 -8.50 -22.59 6.99
N GLY A 18 -7.27 -22.73 6.46
CA GLY A 18 -6.15 -23.36 7.12
C GLY A 18 -5.29 -22.40 7.97
N ASP A 19 -4.00 -22.70 8.01
CA ASP A 19 -2.99 -21.89 8.72
C ASP A 19 -2.66 -20.61 7.93
N LEU A 20 -3.20 -19.49 8.39
CA LEU A 20 -2.99 -18.19 7.77
C LEU A 20 -1.54 -17.69 7.83
N THR A 21 -0.79 -18.10 8.87
CA THR A 21 0.63 -17.75 8.98
C THR A 21 1.40 -18.35 7.82
N LYS A 22 1.11 -19.59 7.51
CA LYS A 22 1.72 -20.26 6.36
C LYS A 22 1.34 -19.62 5.03
N VAL A 23 0.10 -19.19 4.86
CA VAL A 23 -0.32 -18.45 3.64
C VAL A 23 0.46 -17.17 3.48
N VAL A 24 0.64 -16.39 4.56
CA VAL A 24 1.42 -15.16 4.55
C VAL A 24 2.88 -15.42 4.19
N GLU A 25 3.49 -16.47 4.77
CA GLU A 25 4.88 -16.86 4.49
C GLU A 25 5.07 -17.37 3.06
N ASP A 26 4.22 -18.29 2.61
CA ASP A 26 4.33 -18.92 1.28
C ASP A 26 4.16 -17.90 0.14
N LEU A 27 3.31 -16.88 0.34
CA LEU A 27 3.08 -15.82 -0.64
C LEU A 27 3.96 -14.57 -0.42
N GLY A 28 4.76 -14.54 0.64
CA GLY A 28 5.63 -13.41 0.98
C GLY A 28 4.87 -12.11 1.29
N LEU A 29 3.68 -12.23 1.90
CA LEU A 29 2.85 -11.08 2.24
C LEU A 29 3.37 -10.35 3.49
N GLY A 30 3.21 -9.03 3.53
CA GLY A 30 3.51 -8.18 4.69
C GLY A 30 2.32 -7.98 5.63
N LEU A 31 1.22 -8.75 5.46
CA LEU A 31 0.02 -8.64 6.28
C LEU A 31 0.26 -9.15 7.69
N LEU A 32 -0.19 -8.38 8.67
CA LEU A 32 -0.18 -8.78 10.08
C LEU A 32 -1.25 -9.83 10.38
N PRO A 33 -1.14 -10.59 11.50
CA PRO A 33 -2.11 -11.65 11.84
C PRO A 33 -3.56 -11.18 11.89
N ASP A 34 -3.82 -9.97 12.39
CA ASP A 34 -5.17 -9.41 12.45
C ASP A 34 -5.65 -8.88 11.09
N GLU A 35 -4.73 -8.51 10.20
CA GLU A 35 -5.04 -8.05 8.85
C GLU A 35 -5.45 -9.22 7.96
N ILE A 36 -4.67 -10.29 7.94
CA ILE A 36 -5.03 -11.48 7.15
C ILE A 36 -6.32 -12.13 7.65
N GLU A 37 -6.62 -12.04 8.94
CA GLU A 37 -7.89 -12.50 9.50
C GLU A 37 -9.08 -11.66 9.00
N LYS A 38 -8.92 -10.33 8.85
CA LYS A 38 -9.93 -9.47 8.24
C LYS A 38 -10.15 -9.82 6.77
N VAL A 39 -9.05 -10.08 6.04
CA VAL A 39 -9.12 -10.54 4.65
C VAL A 39 -9.89 -11.86 4.54
N ARG A 40 -9.55 -12.84 5.40
CA ARG A 40 -10.27 -14.11 5.48
C ARG A 40 -11.77 -13.91 5.66
N LYS A 41 -12.15 -13.09 6.64
CA LYS A 41 -13.55 -12.80 6.94
C LYS A 41 -14.28 -12.21 5.73
N HIS A 42 -13.66 -11.25 5.04
CA HIS A 42 -14.21 -10.65 3.84
C HIS A 42 -14.52 -11.69 2.75
N PHE A 43 -13.56 -12.56 2.43
CA PHE A 43 -13.77 -13.58 1.40
C PHE A 43 -14.75 -14.68 1.81
N LEU A 44 -14.87 -14.98 3.10
CA LEU A 44 -15.91 -15.85 3.63
C LEU A 44 -17.31 -15.24 3.46
N GLU A 45 -17.45 -13.93 3.71
CA GLU A 45 -18.72 -13.21 3.49
C GLU A 45 -19.10 -13.17 2.01
N GLU A 46 -18.11 -13.07 1.12
CA GLU A 46 -18.30 -13.18 -0.33
C GLU A 46 -18.56 -14.62 -0.82
N ASN A 47 -18.43 -15.61 0.05
CA ASN A 47 -18.57 -17.04 -0.26
C ASN A 47 -17.70 -17.49 -1.43
N ARG A 48 -16.44 -17.03 -1.46
CA ARG A 48 -15.43 -17.42 -2.45
C ARG A 48 -14.02 -17.44 -1.85
N LYS A 49 -13.12 -18.11 -2.53
CA LYS A 49 -11.67 -18.04 -2.21
C LYS A 49 -11.02 -16.87 -2.95
N PRO A 50 -10.10 -16.14 -2.34
CA PRO A 50 -9.29 -15.16 -3.06
C PRO A 50 -8.34 -15.86 -4.03
N THR A 51 -7.85 -15.10 -4.97
CA THR A 51 -6.69 -15.46 -5.77
C THR A 51 -5.41 -14.98 -5.09
N ASP A 52 -4.28 -15.57 -5.44
CA ASP A 52 -2.95 -15.10 -5.03
C ASP A 52 -2.72 -13.65 -5.46
N VAL A 53 -3.16 -13.26 -6.65
CA VAL A 53 -3.08 -11.89 -7.18
C VAL A 53 -3.90 -10.92 -6.33
N GLU A 54 -5.12 -11.28 -5.92
CA GLU A 54 -5.94 -10.44 -5.02
C GLU A 54 -5.25 -10.25 -3.66
N LEU A 55 -4.65 -11.30 -3.11
CA LEU A 55 -3.94 -11.20 -1.84
C LEU A 55 -2.70 -10.30 -1.96
N GLN A 56 -1.93 -10.41 -3.02
CA GLN A 56 -0.80 -9.51 -3.30
C GLN A 56 -1.26 -8.05 -3.47
N ALA A 57 -2.35 -7.82 -4.19
CA ALA A 57 -2.90 -6.48 -4.38
C ALA A 57 -3.39 -5.86 -3.05
N ILE A 58 -4.05 -6.66 -2.20
CA ILE A 58 -4.48 -6.22 -0.86
C ILE A 58 -3.26 -5.90 0.01
N ASP A 59 -2.24 -6.76 0.01
CA ASP A 59 -1.01 -6.54 0.76
C ASP A 59 -0.33 -5.24 0.37
N GLN A 60 -0.19 -4.97 -0.93
CA GLN A 60 0.40 -3.74 -1.42
C GLN A 60 -0.44 -2.51 -1.06
N ALA A 61 -1.75 -2.55 -1.28
CA ALA A 61 -2.64 -1.44 -0.94
C ALA A 61 -2.69 -1.17 0.57
N TRP A 62 -2.49 -2.20 1.38
CA TRP A 62 -2.49 -2.12 2.85
C TRP A 62 -1.07 -2.05 3.44
N SER A 63 -0.09 -1.69 2.64
CA SER A 63 1.28 -1.48 3.10
C SER A 63 1.46 -0.14 3.80
N GLU A 64 2.53 -0.01 4.60
CA GLU A 64 2.89 1.27 5.21
C GLU A 64 3.09 2.37 4.15
N HIS A 65 3.64 2.00 2.99
CA HIS A 65 3.86 2.93 1.87
C HIS A 65 2.56 3.51 1.32
N CYS A 66 1.53 2.68 1.14
CA CYS A 66 0.29 3.11 0.49
C CYS A 66 -0.73 3.72 1.45
N CYS A 67 -0.83 3.23 2.68
CA CYS A 67 -1.88 3.66 3.60
C CYS A 67 -1.41 4.22 4.94
N TYR A 68 -0.09 4.30 5.15
CA TYR A 68 0.50 4.78 6.41
C TYR A 68 -0.05 4.04 7.65
N LYS A 69 -0.24 2.73 7.54
CA LYS A 69 -1.00 1.93 8.52
C LYS A 69 -0.49 2.01 9.96
N SER A 70 0.81 2.22 10.16
CA SER A 70 1.43 2.37 11.47
C SER A 70 1.77 3.82 11.81
N SER A 71 2.07 4.67 10.83
CA SER A 71 2.54 6.04 11.04
C SER A 71 1.44 7.10 10.98
N LYS A 72 0.25 6.78 10.44
CA LYS A 72 -0.83 7.75 10.24
C LYS A 72 -1.25 8.46 11.53
N SER A 73 -1.44 7.72 12.62
CA SER A 73 -1.80 8.31 13.92
C SER A 73 -0.74 9.27 14.45
N ILE A 74 0.53 8.92 14.27
CA ILE A 74 1.66 9.76 14.67
C ILE A 74 1.69 11.04 13.83
N LEU A 75 1.47 10.93 12.52
CA LEU A 75 1.39 12.09 11.62
C LEU A 75 0.22 13.01 11.98
N GLU A 76 -0.94 12.45 12.33
CA GLU A 76 -2.10 13.22 12.76
C GLU A 76 -1.84 13.99 14.05
N GLU A 77 -1.17 13.38 15.02
CA GLU A 77 -0.85 14.00 16.30
C GLU A 77 0.28 15.05 16.22
N THR A 78 1.25 14.83 15.34
CA THR A 78 2.50 15.63 15.35
C THR A 78 2.60 16.62 14.19
N VAL A 79 2.25 16.20 12.97
CA VAL A 79 2.45 17.01 11.77
C VAL A 79 1.15 17.69 11.33
N PHE A 80 0.07 16.90 11.21
CA PHE A 80 -1.19 17.42 10.68
C PHE A 80 -1.93 18.36 11.66
N GLY A 81 -1.60 18.26 12.95
CA GLY A 81 -2.08 19.18 13.99
C GLY A 81 -1.35 20.51 14.06
N LEU A 82 -0.24 20.68 13.33
CA LEU A 82 0.51 21.94 13.35
C LEU A 82 -0.27 23.07 12.69
N GLU A 83 -0.28 24.23 13.37
CA GLU A 83 -0.82 25.43 12.78
C GLU A 83 0.06 25.90 11.61
N SER A 84 -0.57 26.21 10.48
CA SER A 84 0.08 26.77 9.31
C SER A 84 -0.30 28.24 9.14
N SER A 85 0.66 29.08 8.77
CA SER A 85 0.42 30.47 8.39
C SER A 85 -0.37 30.60 7.09
N LYS A 86 -0.47 29.54 6.32
CA LYS A 86 -1.22 29.43 5.07
C LYS A 86 -2.35 28.42 5.23
N LYS A 87 -3.46 28.71 4.57
CA LYS A 87 -4.59 27.79 4.57
C LYS A 87 -4.24 26.55 3.75
N VAL A 88 -4.33 25.39 4.39
CA VAL A 88 -4.24 24.09 3.73
C VAL A 88 -5.60 23.75 3.16
N ILE A 89 -5.68 23.51 1.87
CA ILE A 89 -6.92 23.21 1.15
C ILE A 89 -7.15 21.70 1.05
N ALA A 90 -6.09 20.95 0.73
CA ALA A 90 -6.14 19.49 0.67
C ALA A 90 -4.84 18.89 1.21
N ARG A 91 -4.97 17.70 1.82
CA ARG A 91 -3.87 16.88 2.37
C ARG A 91 -4.01 15.50 1.77
N GLU A 92 -3.51 15.36 0.57
CA GLU A 92 -3.50 14.12 -0.21
C GLU A 92 -2.04 13.82 -0.58
N ASP A 93 -1.81 13.04 -1.61
CA ASP A 93 -0.46 12.75 -2.11
C ASP A 93 0.30 14.02 -2.52
N ALA A 94 -0.43 15.07 -2.87
CA ALA A 94 0.10 16.42 -2.96
C ALA A 94 -0.62 17.35 -1.97
N GLY A 95 0.14 18.14 -1.22
CA GLY A 95 -0.42 19.20 -0.39
C GLY A 95 -0.84 20.39 -1.24
N ILE A 96 -2.09 20.84 -1.13
CA ILE A 96 -2.58 22.05 -1.80
C ILE A 96 -2.75 23.16 -0.77
N MET A 97 -2.08 24.27 -1.02
CA MET A 97 -2.08 25.43 -0.13
C MET A 97 -2.46 26.70 -0.85
N GLU A 98 -3.08 27.63 -0.12
CA GLU A 98 -3.39 28.96 -0.63
C GLU A 98 -2.09 29.74 -0.87
N PHE A 99 -1.92 30.28 -2.07
CA PHE A 99 -0.83 31.17 -2.43
C PHE A 99 -1.21 32.64 -2.24
N ASP A 100 -2.30 33.03 -2.87
CA ASP A 100 -2.96 34.35 -2.72
C ASP A 100 -4.49 34.20 -2.88
N SER A 101 -5.22 35.30 -3.03
CA SER A 101 -6.68 35.28 -3.14
C SER A 101 -7.23 34.61 -4.43
N GLU A 102 -6.38 34.38 -5.41
CA GLU A 102 -6.77 33.86 -6.74
C GLU A 102 -6.06 32.56 -7.11
N HIS A 103 -4.97 32.20 -6.37
CA HIS A 103 -4.11 31.09 -6.72
C HIS A 103 -3.89 30.13 -5.57
N TYR A 104 -3.74 28.88 -5.93
CA TYR A 104 -3.24 27.81 -5.05
C TYR A 104 -1.95 27.24 -5.62
N TYR A 105 -1.13 26.63 -4.78
CA TYR A 105 0.00 25.85 -5.23
C TYR A 105 -0.09 24.43 -4.68
N ALA A 106 0.34 23.46 -5.49
CA ALA A 106 0.45 22.08 -5.11
C ALA A 106 1.94 21.73 -4.93
N VAL A 107 2.24 21.02 -3.84
CA VAL A 107 3.58 20.53 -3.54
C VAL A 107 3.49 19.02 -3.34
N GLY A 108 4.18 18.28 -4.19
CA GLY A 108 4.48 16.86 -4.00
C GLY A 108 5.93 16.70 -3.59
N LEU A 109 6.19 15.86 -2.60
CA LEU A 109 7.51 15.47 -2.18
C LEU A 109 7.61 13.95 -2.18
N GLU A 110 8.51 13.43 -2.99
CA GLU A 110 8.81 12.01 -3.04
C GLU A 110 10.22 11.75 -2.52
N SER A 111 10.39 10.68 -1.75
CA SER A 111 11.70 10.20 -1.36
C SER A 111 11.96 8.83 -1.98
N HIS A 112 13.02 8.73 -2.78
CA HIS A 112 13.46 7.48 -3.40
C HIS A 112 14.62 6.85 -2.61
N ASN A 113 14.46 6.72 -1.30
CA ASN A 113 15.48 6.14 -0.44
C ASN A 113 15.08 4.72 -0.05
N HIS A 114 15.28 3.78 -0.96
CA HIS A 114 15.06 2.38 -0.69
C HIS A 114 16.39 1.60 -0.79
N PRO A 115 16.67 0.64 0.10
CA PRO A 115 17.87 -0.19 0.05
C PRO A 115 17.83 -1.22 -1.09
N SER A 116 17.44 -0.80 -2.29
CA SER A 116 17.33 -1.64 -3.49
C SER A 116 18.67 -2.22 -3.95
N ALA A 117 19.79 -1.65 -3.49
CA ALA A 117 21.12 -2.26 -3.67
C ALA A 117 21.30 -3.56 -2.86
N LEU A 118 20.58 -3.70 -1.74
CA LEU A 118 20.62 -4.87 -0.86
C LEU A 118 19.48 -5.86 -1.14
N GLY A 119 18.32 -5.37 -1.54
CA GLY A 119 17.14 -6.16 -1.86
C GLY A 119 16.41 -5.58 -3.08
N PRO A 120 16.95 -5.78 -4.31
CA PRO A 120 16.43 -5.11 -5.51
C PRO A 120 14.95 -5.39 -5.77
N TYR A 121 14.51 -6.60 -5.55
CA TYR A 121 13.12 -6.99 -5.78
C TYR A 121 12.16 -6.26 -4.84
N GLY A 122 12.43 -6.27 -3.54
CA GLY A 122 11.61 -5.57 -2.56
C GLY A 122 11.58 -4.05 -2.77
N GLY A 123 12.66 -3.47 -3.29
CA GLY A 123 12.74 -2.04 -3.59
C GLY A 123 11.98 -1.62 -4.83
N SER A 124 11.84 -2.51 -5.79
CA SER A 124 11.23 -2.21 -7.09
C SER A 124 9.76 -2.64 -7.17
N ALA A 125 9.30 -3.51 -6.28
CA ALA A 125 7.95 -4.09 -6.34
C ALA A 125 6.83 -3.06 -6.29
N THR A 126 7.05 -1.91 -5.65
CA THR A 126 6.08 -0.81 -5.59
C THR A 126 6.19 0.18 -6.76
N GLY A 127 7.24 0.10 -7.55
CA GLY A 127 7.51 1.03 -8.65
C GLY A 127 7.37 0.40 -10.04
N ILE A 128 7.02 -0.87 -10.09
CA ILE A 128 6.76 -1.60 -11.31
C ILE A 128 5.26 -1.83 -11.46
#